data_20c51b2fe8e6ce79035d40f55199d487
#
_entry.id   20c51b2fe8e6ce79035d40f55199d487
#
_cell.length_a   1.000
_cell.length_b   1.000
_cell.length_c   1.000
_cell.angle_alpha   90.00
_cell.angle_beta   90.00
_cell.angle_gamma   90.00
#
_symmetry.space_group_name_H-M   'P 1'
#
loop_
_entity.id
_entity.type
_entity.pdbx_description
1 polymer ?
#
loop_
_entity_poly.entity_id
_entity_poly.type
_entity_poly.pdbx_seq_one_letter_code
_entity_poly.pdbx_strand_id
1 'polypeptide(L)'
;MANGSLGKAMSQANSNVTVYTVPGNVQFAVVNINLCNTGGSEATAKIALTTSASPAAADYIDNGSKIPANGGILERTCMTLSPGEKVIVEVNNALTAIRVHGLEKA
;
A
#
# COMPACT_ATOMS: atom_id res chain seq x y z
N MET A 1 4.12 -19.55 4.83
CA MET A 1 4.02 -18.14 5.17
C MET A 1 5.19 -17.38 4.59
N ALA A 2 5.00 -16.11 4.33
CA ALA A 2 5.95 -15.32 3.57
C ALA A 2 6.70 -14.32 4.45
N ASN A 3 7.97 -14.09 4.09
CA ASN A 3 8.81 -13.04 4.67
C ASN A 3 9.44 -12.27 3.51
N GLY A 4 9.71 -10.99 3.73
CA GLY A 4 10.34 -10.14 2.71
C GLY A 4 9.30 -9.43 1.86
N SER A 5 9.37 -9.60 0.54
CA SER A 5 8.42 -8.95 -0.36
C SER A 5 7.08 -9.68 -0.32
N LEU A 6 6.04 -8.98 0.11
CA LEU A 6 4.68 -9.53 0.20
C LEU A 6 3.84 -9.13 -1.01
N GLY A 7 4.14 -7.97 -1.62
CA GLY A 7 3.44 -7.52 -2.81
C GLY A 7 4.15 -6.36 -3.47
N LYS A 8 3.95 -6.20 -4.77
CA LYS A 8 4.44 -5.04 -5.52
C LYS A 8 3.52 -4.76 -6.70
N ALA A 9 3.41 -3.49 -7.06
CA ALA A 9 2.56 -3.09 -8.17
C ALA A 9 2.98 -1.70 -8.65
N MET A 10 2.53 -1.34 -9.85
CA MET A 10 2.55 0.07 -10.29
C MET A 10 1.16 0.66 -10.03
N SER A 11 1.13 1.93 -9.67
CA SER A 11 -0.14 2.63 -9.49
C SER A 11 -0.91 2.70 -10.82
N GLN A 12 -2.23 2.86 -10.72
CA GLN A 12 -3.09 3.16 -11.86
C GLN A 12 -3.77 4.49 -11.55
N ALA A 13 -3.67 5.44 -12.46
CA ALA A 13 -4.10 6.81 -12.20
C ALA A 13 -5.52 6.89 -11.65
N ASN A 14 -5.67 7.45 -10.47
CA ASN A 14 -6.95 7.67 -9.77
C ASN A 14 -7.77 6.39 -9.58
N SER A 15 -7.10 5.24 -9.44
CA SER A 15 -7.75 3.94 -9.24
C SER A 15 -7.17 3.23 -8.04
N ASN A 16 -8.02 2.52 -7.31
CA ASN A 16 -7.58 1.68 -6.19
C ASN A 16 -6.83 0.46 -6.71
N VAL A 17 -5.64 0.23 -6.16
CA VAL A 17 -4.83 -0.95 -6.45
C VAL A 17 -4.68 -1.75 -5.17
N THR A 18 -5.15 -2.99 -5.14
CA THR A 18 -4.93 -3.89 -4.02
C THR A 18 -3.54 -4.51 -4.18
N VAL A 19 -2.62 -4.11 -3.32
CA VAL A 19 -1.22 -4.53 -3.43
C VAL A 19 -0.97 -5.82 -2.67
N TYR A 20 -1.68 -6.02 -1.55
CA TYR A 20 -1.49 -7.18 -0.70
C TYR A 20 -2.77 -7.47 0.07
N THR A 21 -3.08 -8.76 0.23
CA THR A 21 -4.17 -9.24 1.08
C THR A 21 -3.60 -10.24 2.06
N VAL A 22 -3.87 -10.05 3.36
CA VAL A 22 -3.39 -10.98 4.39
C VAL A 22 -4.11 -12.32 4.23
N PRO A 23 -3.37 -13.43 4.09
CA PRO A 23 -4.01 -14.75 3.95
C PRO A 23 -4.83 -15.12 5.18
N GLY A 24 -5.88 -15.92 4.95
CA GLY A 24 -6.75 -16.38 6.04
C GLY A 24 -6.14 -17.42 6.95
N ASN A 25 -5.01 -18.03 6.55
CA ASN A 25 -4.37 -19.09 7.30
C ASN A 25 -3.20 -18.63 8.17
N VAL A 26 -3.01 -17.32 8.33
CA VAL A 26 -2.00 -16.75 9.23
C VAL A 26 -2.68 -16.05 10.39
N GLN A 27 -1.94 -15.79 11.46
CA GLN A 27 -2.47 -15.09 12.63
C GLN A 27 -2.53 -13.57 12.38
N PHE A 28 -1.49 -13.03 11.75
CA PHE A 28 -1.40 -11.62 11.38
C PHE A 28 -0.24 -11.42 10.41
N ALA A 29 -0.17 -10.23 9.83
CA ALA A 29 0.99 -9.81 9.06
C ALA A 29 1.49 -8.47 9.59
N VAL A 30 2.80 -8.27 9.59
CA VAL A 30 3.41 -6.97 9.87
C VAL A 30 3.96 -6.46 8.55
N VAL A 31 3.52 -5.28 8.15
CA VAL A 31 3.83 -4.75 6.82
C VAL A 31 4.50 -3.38 6.89
N ASN A 32 5.33 -3.13 5.89
CA ASN A 32 5.89 -1.83 5.59
C ASN A 32 5.50 -1.52 4.15
N ILE A 33 5.06 -0.30 3.91
CA ILE A 33 4.58 0.13 2.60
C ILE A 33 5.50 1.23 2.09
N ASN A 34 6.00 1.06 0.87
CA ASN A 34 6.86 2.04 0.21
C ASN A 34 6.26 2.41 -1.14
N LEU A 35 6.13 3.71 -1.38
CA LEU A 35 5.72 4.25 -2.66
C LEU A 35 6.84 5.12 -3.21
N CYS A 36 7.25 4.87 -4.46
CA CYS A 36 8.28 5.64 -5.14
C CYS A 36 7.68 6.27 -6.39
N ASN A 37 7.63 7.60 -6.43
CA ASN A 37 7.11 8.32 -7.58
C ASN A 37 8.21 8.45 -8.64
N THR A 38 8.10 7.65 -9.71
CA THR A 38 9.08 7.69 -10.81
C THR A 38 8.71 8.71 -11.86
N GLY A 39 7.60 9.42 -11.69
CA GLY A 39 7.16 10.45 -12.64
C GLY A 39 7.87 11.78 -12.46
N GLY A 40 7.70 12.67 -13.43
CA GLY A 40 8.33 13.99 -13.43
C GLY A 40 7.53 15.07 -12.73
N SER A 41 6.43 14.74 -12.08
CA SER A 41 5.58 15.67 -11.34
C SER A 41 5.22 15.10 -9.99
N GLU A 42 4.93 15.97 -9.02
CA GLU A 42 4.47 15.54 -7.70
C GLU A 42 3.21 14.70 -7.80
N ALA A 43 3.14 13.63 -7.03
CA ALA A 43 1.97 12.76 -6.96
C ALA A 43 1.23 12.96 -5.63
N THR A 44 -0.06 12.59 -5.63
CA THR A 44 -0.89 12.59 -4.43
C THR A 44 -1.36 11.16 -4.20
N ALA A 45 -1.12 10.62 -3.01
CA ALA A 45 -1.39 9.23 -2.69
C ALA A 45 -2.37 9.07 -1.54
N LYS A 46 -3.13 7.98 -1.61
CA LYS A 46 -4.00 7.52 -0.52
C LYS A 46 -3.66 6.07 -0.23
N ILE A 47 -3.56 5.73 1.05
CA ILE A 47 -3.32 4.36 1.50
C ILE A 47 -4.42 3.97 2.47
N ALA A 48 -5.06 2.84 2.24
CA ALA A 48 -6.11 2.31 3.09
C ALA A 48 -5.79 0.89 3.52
N LEU A 49 -6.19 0.54 4.72
CA LEU A 49 -6.12 -0.81 5.27
C LEU A 49 -7.56 -1.25 5.56
N THR A 50 -8.05 -2.23 4.82
CA THR A 50 -9.46 -2.60 4.88
C THR A 50 -9.70 -4.02 4.39
N THR A 51 -10.82 -4.61 4.80
CA THR A 51 -11.23 -5.92 4.26
C THR A 51 -12.05 -5.79 2.98
N SER A 52 -12.48 -4.58 2.63
CA SER A 52 -13.28 -4.31 1.43
C SER A 52 -12.41 -3.81 0.28
N ALA A 53 -12.81 -4.08 -0.95
CA ALA A 53 -12.16 -3.51 -2.13
C ALA A 53 -12.44 -2.02 -2.30
N SER A 54 -13.46 -1.49 -1.59
CA SER A 54 -13.82 -0.08 -1.62
C SER A 54 -13.65 0.51 -0.23
N PRO A 55 -12.54 1.21 0.06
CA PRO A 55 -12.29 1.72 1.40
C PRO A 55 -13.33 2.75 1.86
N ALA A 56 -13.70 2.69 3.14
CA ALA A 56 -14.47 3.72 3.79
C ALA A 56 -13.53 4.79 4.37
N ALA A 57 -14.08 5.93 4.79
CA ALA A 57 -13.28 7.05 5.30
C ALA A 57 -12.38 6.64 6.47
N ALA A 58 -12.85 5.74 7.33
CA ALA A 58 -12.09 5.32 8.51
C ALA A 58 -10.94 4.35 8.20
N ASP A 59 -10.87 3.84 6.97
CA ASP A 59 -9.84 2.86 6.59
C ASP A 59 -8.52 3.52 6.17
N TYR A 60 -8.52 4.81 5.88
CA TYR A 60 -7.35 5.49 5.36
C TYR A 60 -6.32 5.78 6.45
N ILE A 61 -5.06 5.40 6.19
CA ILE A 61 -3.91 5.81 7.01
C ILE A 61 -3.17 6.98 6.37
N ASP A 62 -3.35 7.20 5.08
CA ASP A 62 -2.92 8.38 4.34
C ASP A 62 -4.04 8.76 3.38
N ASN A 63 -4.39 10.04 3.35
CA ASN A 63 -5.45 10.51 2.48
C ASN A 63 -5.02 11.83 1.84
N GLY A 64 -4.26 11.72 0.75
CA GLY A 64 -3.80 12.88 0.01
C GLY A 64 -2.37 13.31 0.33
N SER A 65 -1.53 12.40 0.80
CA SER A 65 -0.11 12.68 1.04
C SER A 65 0.62 12.95 -0.28
N LYS A 66 1.53 13.90 -0.26
CA LYS A 66 2.30 14.29 -1.44
C LYS A 66 3.57 13.47 -1.56
N ILE A 67 3.88 13.03 -2.77
CA ILE A 67 5.12 12.32 -3.07
C ILE A 67 5.90 13.15 -4.09
N PRO A 68 7.10 13.64 -3.73
CA PRO A 68 7.89 14.43 -4.66
C PRO A 68 8.19 13.69 -5.97
N ALA A 69 8.37 14.45 -7.05
CA ALA A 69 8.72 13.89 -8.34
C ALA A 69 10.13 13.30 -8.36
N ASN A 70 10.42 12.56 -9.41
CA ASN A 70 11.77 12.08 -9.74
C ASN A 70 12.38 11.19 -8.65
N GLY A 71 11.61 10.22 -8.18
CA GLY A 71 12.08 9.24 -7.21
C GLY A 71 11.78 9.59 -5.76
N GLY A 72 10.89 10.56 -5.51
CA GLY A 72 10.42 10.86 -4.16
C GLY A 72 9.70 9.66 -3.55
N ILE A 73 9.78 9.53 -2.23
CA ILE A 73 9.30 8.35 -1.51
C ILE A 73 8.32 8.74 -0.43
N LEU A 74 7.23 7.96 -0.31
CA LEU A 74 6.33 7.95 0.82
C LEU A 74 6.39 6.57 1.47
N GLU A 75 6.65 6.52 2.77
CA GLU A 75 6.85 5.25 3.47
C GLU A 75 6.04 5.20 4.75
N ARG A 76 5.39 4.05 4.99
CA ARG A 76 4.69 3.75 6.25
C ARG A 76 5.15 2.40 6.73
N THR A 77 5.49 2.29 8.02
CA THR A 77 6.17 1.12 8.56
C THR A 77 5.45 0.53 9.77
N CYS A 78 5.74 -0.74 10.03
CA CYS A 78 5.36 -1.46 11.26
C CYS A 78 3.84 -1.50 11.51
N MET A 79 3.06 -1.75 10.47
CA MET A 79 1.61 -1.89 10.61
C MET A 79 1.25 -3.36 10.72
N THR A 80 0.43 -3.68 11.72
CA THR A 80 -0.05 -5.06 11.94
C THR A 80 -1.44 -5.20 11.36
N LEU A 81 -1.62 -6.17 10.47
CA LEU A 81 -2.88 -6.42 9.79
C LEU A 81 -3.43 -7.78 10.17
N SER A 82 -4.75 -7.86 10.32
CA SER A 82 -5.47 -9.10 10.59
C SER A 82 -5.73 -9.87 9.30
N PRO A 83 -5.98 -11.20 9.37
CA PRO A 83 -6.33 -11.96 8.18
C PRO A 83 -7.50 -11.33 7.41
N GLY A 84 -7.37 -11.27 6.10
CA GLY A 84 -8.38 -10.68 5.22
C GLY A 84 -8.22 -9.19 4.98
N GLU A 85 -7.40 -8.49 5.75
CA GLU A 85 -7.16 -7.07 5.49
C GLU A 85 -6.29 -6.89 4.26
N LYS A 86 -6.57 -5.82 3.51
CA LYS A 86 -5.88 -5.49 2.26
C LYS A 86 -5.13 -4.18 2.42
N VAL A 87 -4.00 -4.08 1.73
CA VAL A 87 -3.33 -2.81 1.51
C VAL A 87 -3.80 -2.28 0.16
N ILE A 88 -4.52 -1.18 0.17
CA ILE A 88 -5.05 -0.55 -1.03
C ILE A 88 -4.42 0.82 -1.19
N VAL A 89 -3.89 1.08 -2.38
CA VAL A 89 -3.20 2.34 -2.69
C VAL A 89 -3.86 2.97 -3.91
N GLU A 90 -4.13 4.27 -3.80
CA GLU A 90 -4.61 5.08 -4.91
C GLU A 90 -3.65 6.25 -5.10
N VAL A 91 -3.15 6.43 -6.32
CA VAL A 91 -2.25 7.54 -6.67
C VAL A 91 -2.81 8.22 -7.90
N ASN A 92 -2.61 9.54 -8.02
CA ASN A 92 -3.14 10.30 -9.14
C ASN A 92 -2.33 10.15 -10.43
N ASN A 93 -1.30 9.30 -10.44
CA ASN A 93 -0.56 8.97 -11.67
C ASN A 93 -0.39 7.45 -11.79
N ALA A 94 0.12 7.00 -12.94
CA ALA A 94 0.40 5.59 -13.21
C ALA A 94 1.90 5.27 -13.15
N LEU A 95 2.69 6.14 -12.51
CA LEU A 95 4.16 6.08 -12.49
C LEU A 95 4.73 5.87 -11.09
N THR A 96 3.90 5.50 -10.12
CA THR A 96 4.34 5.26 -8.75
C THR A 96 4.51 3.76 -8.52
N ALA A 97 5.73 3.36 -8.18
CA ALA A 97 6.03 1.98 -7.81
C ALA A 97 5.63 1.74 -6.36
N ILE A 98 4.92 0.66 -6.10
CA ILE A 98 4.39 0.33 -4.78
C ILE A 98 4.98 -1.00 -4.33
N ARG A 99 5.51 -1.03 -3.11
CA ARG A 99 6.05 -2.27 -2.53
C ARG A 99 5.50 -2.44 -1.11
N VAL A 100 5.02 -3.66 -0.81
CA VAL A 100 4.68 -4.07 0.55
C VAL A 100 5.67 -5.17 0.94
N HIS A 101 6.33 -5.01 2.08
CA HIS A 101 7.28 -6.00 2.59
C HIS A 101 7.11 -6.17 4.09
N GLY A 102 7.55 -7.30 4.61
CA GLY A 102 7.41 -7.61 6.02
C GLY A 102 7.35 -9.11 6.26
N LEU A 103 6.47 -9.52 7.17
CA LEU A 103 6.33 -10.94 7.49
C LEU A 103 4.88 -11.30 7.81
N GLU A 104 4.57 -12.59 7.60
CA GLU A 104 3.32 -13.20 8.02
C GLU A 104 3.61 -14.14 9.18
N LYS A 105 2.78 -14.09 10.22
CA LYS A 105 2.93 -14.93 11.40
C LYS A 105 2.01 -16.15 11.28
N ALA A 106 2.61 -17.33 11.25
CA ALA A 106 1.86 -18.59 11.20
C ALA A 106 1.07 -18.85 12.49
#